data_865b3c1ce2243fc8f0058220c2352426
#
_entry.id   865b3c1ce2243fc8f0058220c2352426
#
_cell.length_a   1.000
_cell.length_b   1.000
_cell.length_c   1.000
_cell.angle_alpha   90.00
_cell.angle_beta   90.00
_cell.angle_gamma   90.00
#
_symmetry.space_group_name_H-M   'P 1'
#
loop_
_entity.id
_entity.type
_entity.pdbx_description
1 polymer ?
#
loop_
_entity_poly.entity_id
_entity_poly.type
_entity_poly.pdbx_seq_one_letter_code
_entity_poly.pdbx_strand_id
1 'polypeptide(L)'
;MKKIISLLIVLFSLLKGYSQPGIARSGAFDADSFNTSLITNEIAGLPVRNVDPVNLDPYALIAGGSKGIGYAIAEALAKRKFNLILIARHSDSLIAAKNKLESKYNIHVEILQYDLSKKEAATEIATWCTEKNIYLKMLCNVAGFGGTKDYLTLSPDSLRYMVDLNIESCMSLSLTLLPLLEKNAPSYILNVGSMAGFAPIPVKNMYSATKSAVVFFSYSLRYQLKEKNISVSVLCPGPVYTKPEIKADTKKKLGWLGDQMAVSPKRVGEIAVRKTLDKKLVIIPGTLNKVMAFVIRVLPRRWVVALYDKLGG
;
A
#
# COMPACT_ATOMS: atom_id res chain seq x y z
N MET A 1 -18.00 0.24 -31.72
CA MET A 1 -16.82 1.11 -31.82
C MET A 1 -17.17 2.59 -32.05
N LYS A 2 -17.97 2.98 -33.07
CA LYS A 2 -18.31 4.40 -33.32
C LYS A 2 -18.93 5.15 -32.14
N LYS A 3 -19.81 4.54 -31.33
CA LYS A 3 -20.42 5.18 -30.14
C LYS A 3 -19.43 5.41 -28.98
N ILE A 4 -18.40 4.61 -28.86
CA ILE A 4 -17.34 4.78 -27.83
C ILE A 4 -16.40 5.92 -28.21
N ILE A 5 -16.08 6.05 -29.50
CA ILE A 5 -15.28 7.14 -30.04
C ILE A 5 -16.00 8.48 -29.89
N SER A 6 -17.30 8.53 -30.17
CA SER A 6 -18.12 9.73 -29.95
C SER A 6 -18.18 10.15 -28.47
N LEU A 7 -18.26 9.19 -27.53
CA LEU A 7 -18.25 9.46 -26.09
C LEU A 7 -16.90 10.04 -25.62
N LEU A 8 -15.78 9.52 -26.17
CA LEU A 8 -14.45 10.03 -25.88
C LEU A 8 -14.22 11.45 -26.43
N ILE A 9 -14.76 11.76 -27.59
CA ILE A 9 -14.67 13.11 -28.18
C ILE A 9 -15.48 14.11 -27.35
N VAL A 10 -16.66 13.74 -26.87
CA VAL A 10 -17.48 14.59 -25.97
C VAL A 10 -16.78 14.81 -24.62
N LEU A 11 -16.12 13.78 -24.06
CA LEU A 11 -15.34 13.94 -22.84
C LEU A 11 -14.11 14.87 -23.03
N PHE A 12 -13.47 14.81 -24.19
CA PHE A 12 -12.32 15.67 -24.51
C PHE A 12 -12.71 17.14 -24.78
N SER A 13 -13.89 17.38 -25.32
CA SER A 13 -14.43 18.74 -25.51
C SER A 13 -14.89 19.37 -24.19
N LEU A 14 -15.40 18.58 -23.25
CA LEU A 14 -15.72 19.03 -21.90
C LEU A 14 -14.50 19.40 -21.06
N LEU A 15 -13.36 18.73 -21.29
CA LEU A 15 -12.09 19.04 -20.61
C LEU A 15 -11.42 20.30 -21.16
N LYS A 16 -11.68 20.71 -22.41
CA LYS A 16 -11.17 21.96 -22.99
C LYS A 16 -11.97 23.22 -22.58
N GLY A 17 -13.18 23.05 -22.04
CA GLY A 17 -14.06 24.17 -21.62
C GLY A 17 -13.87 24.65 -20.17
N TYR A 18 -12.97 24.06 -19.41
CA TYR A 18 -12.78 24.40 -17.99
C TYR A 18 -11.56 25.28 -17.73
N SER A 19 -11.49 26.38 -18.50
CA SER A 19 -10.67 27.55 -18.13
C SER A 19 -11.63 28.71 -17.86
N GLN A 20 -12.14 28.79 -16.65
CA GLN A 20 -12.84 29.99 -16.18
C GLN A 20 -12.02 30.63 -15.05
N PRO A 21 -11.74 31.94 -15.16
CA PRO A 21 -11.20 32.72 -14.05
C PRO A 21 -12.32 33.20 -13.16
N GLY A 22 -12.15 33.08 -11.86
CA GLY A 22 -12.93 33.85 -10.87
C GLY A 22 -13.83 33.05 -9.95
N ILE A 23 -13.25 32.32 -9.01
CA ILE A 23 -13.92 32.07 -7.72
C ILE A 23 -13.02 32.68 -6.64
N ALA A 24 -13.56 33.70 -5.98
CA ALA A 24 -12.93 34.41 -4.87
C ALA A 24 -12.56 33.41 -3.77
N ARG A 25 -11.30 33.45 -3.37
CA ARG A 25 -10.77 32.73 -2.22
C ARG A 25 -11.30 33.38 -0.95
N SER A 26 -12.27 32.75 -0.31
CA SER A 26 -12.57 32.99 1.10
C SER A 26 -12.04 31.79 1.89
N GLY A 27 -11.10 32.04 2.80
CA GLY A 27 -10.51 31.06 3.70
C GLY A 27 -9.22 30.46 3.14
N ALA A 28 -8.16 31.22 3.10
CA ALA A 28 -6.82 30.72 2.88
C ALA A 28 -6.44 29.80 4.08
N PHE A 29 -6.33 28.51 3.82
CA PHE A 29 -5.60 27.61 4.69
C PHE A 29 -4.13 28.05 4.58
N ASP A 30 -3.59 28.62 5.67
CA ASP A 30 -2.24 29.11 5.72
C ASP A 30 -1.28 27.89 5.69
N ALA A 31 -0.75 27.61 4.51
CA ALA A 31 0.21 26.54 4.31
C ALA A 31 1.59 26.88 4.91
N ASP A 32 1.82 28.14 5.28
CA ASP A 32 3.10 28.61 5.85
C ASP A 32 3.21 28.34 7.36
N SER A 33 2.14 27.89 8.03
CA SER A 33 2.16 27.52 9.45
C SER A 33 2.77 26.15 9.74
N PHE A 34 2.99 25.32 8.71
CA PHE A 34 3.77 24.09 8.86
C PHE A 34 5.26 24.42 8.74
N ASN A 35 5.88 24.66 9.88
CA ASN A 35 7.31 24.95 9.96
C ASN A 35 8.12 23.69 9.64
N THR A 36 8.32 23.43 8.34
CA THR A 36 9.19 22.35 7.84
C THR A 36 10.63 22.51 8.28
N SER A 37 11.04 23.71 8.76
CA SER A 37 12.40 23.97 9.23
C SER A 37 12.72 23.28 10.56
N LEU A 38 11.73 22.95 11.39
CA LEU A 38 11.97 22.24 12.65
C LEU A 38 12.31 20.75 12.41
N ILE A 39 11.72 20.12 11.40
CA ILE A 39 12.00 18.72 11.09
C ILE A 39 13.34 18.59 10.34
N THR A 40 13.69 19.56 9.50
CA THR A 40 14.96 19.54 8.74
C THR A 40 16.17 19.90 9.58
N ASN A 41 16.04 20.73 10.61
CA ASN A 41 17.16 21.15 11.44
C ASN A 41 17.60 20.12 12.49
N GLU A 42 16.70 19.28 13.00
CA GLU A 42 17.08 18.18 13.90
C GLU A 42 17.81 17.03 13.19
N ILE A 43 17.56 16.84 11.90
CA ILE A 43 18.21 15.77 11.11
C ILE A 43 19.54 16.24 10.48
N ALA A 44 19.72 17.55 10.27
CA ALA A 44 20.91 18.11 9.62
C ALA A 44 22.19 18.11 10.48
N GLY A 45 22.09 17.85 11.79
CA GLY A 45 23.21 17.87 12.73
C GLY A 45 23.98 16.57 12.95
N LEU A 46 23.55 15.46 12.36
CA LEU A 46 24.24 14.18 12.53
C LEU A 46 25.40 14.04 11.54
N PRO A 47 26.62 13.62 11.99
CA PRO A 47 27.77 13.48 11.11
C PRO A 47 27.50 12.38 10.07
N VAL A 48 27.37 12.77 8.81
CA VAL A 48 27.32 11.85 7.68
C VAL A 48 28.70 11.18 7.58
N ARG A 49 28.85 9.99 8.12
CA ARG A 49 30.00 9.14 7.76
C ARG A 49 29.81 8.75 6.29
N ASN A 50 30.69 9.26 5.44
CA ASN A 50 30.85 8.73 4.09
C ASN A 50 31.28 7.25 4.20
N VAL A 51 30.33 6.36 4.11
CA VAL A 51 30.60 4.91 3.95
C VAL A 51 30.53 4.67 2.45
N ASP A 52 31.61 4.16 1.88
CA ASP A 52 31.68 3.82 0.46
C ASP A 52 30.47 2.95 0.06
N PRO A 53 29.75 3.28 -1.02
CA PRO A 53 28.53 2.59 -1.42
C PRO A 53 28.78 1.17 -2.01
N VAL A 54 30.01 0.67 -1.96
CA VAL A 54 30.46 -0.48 -2.75
C VAL A 54 30.00 -1.83 -2.20
N ASN A 55 29.44 -1.92 -0.97
CA ASN A 55 29.09 -3.23 -0.39
C ASN A 55 27.93 -3.22 0.62
N LEU A 56 26.94 -2.34 0.48
CA LEU A 56 25.77 -2.37 1.34
C LEU A 56 24.66 -3.18 0.68
N ASP A 57 24.35 -4.35 1.23
CA ASP A 57 23.18 -5.11 0.82
C ASP A 57 21.90 -4.27 1.02
N PRO A 58 21.04 -4.19 0.00
CA PRO A 58 19.85 -3.34 0.05
C PRO A 58 18.83 -3.88 1.06
N TYR A 59 18.26 -2.98 1.86
CA TYR A 59 17.17 -3.31 2.75
C TYR A 59 15.80 -3.03 2.13
N ALA A 60 14.85 -3.89 2.45
CA ALA A 60 13.43 -3.65 2.26
C ALA A 60 12.71 -3.66 3.61
N LEU A 61 11.93 -2.61 3.90
CA LEU A 61 11.10 -2.51 5.08
C LEU A 61 9.68 -2.97 4.74
N ILE A 62 9.14 -3.94 5.52
CA ILE A 62 7.82 -4.51 5.30
C ILE A 62 6.95 -4.26 6.53
N ALA A 63 6.13 -3.22 6.46
CA ALA A 63 5.10 -2.91 7.45
C ALA A 63 3.98 -3.96 7.35
N GLY A 64 3.88 -4.86 8.32
CA GLY A 64 3.01 -6.05 8.28
C GLY A 64 3.68 -7.29 7.68
N GLY A 65 5.00 -7.47 7.89
CA GLY A 65 5.83 -8.48 7.24
C GLY A 65 5.76 -9.91 7.82
N SER A 66 5.12 -10.13 8.99
CA SER A 66 5.23 -11.41 9.71
C SER A 66 4.36 -12.54 9.17
N LYS A 67 3.26 -12.26 8.45
CA LYS A 67 2.28 -13.27 7.99
C LYS A 67 1.65 -12.87 6.64
N GLY A 68 0.97 -13.82 6.00
CA GLY A 68 0.11 -13.58 4.83
C GLY A 68 0.83 -12.97 3.64
N ILE A 69 0.26 -11.90 3.06
CA ILE A 69 0.81 -11.21 1.90
C ILE A 69 2.16 -10.56 2.22
N GLY A 70 2.29 -9.96 3.43
CA GLY A 70 3.54 -9.34 3.86
C GLY A 70 4.69 -10.32 3.94
N TYR A 71 4.47 -11.48 4.55
CA TYR A 71 5.47 -12.55 4.58
C TYR A 71 5.82 -13.06 3.17
N ALA A 72 4.83 -13.18 2.29
CA ALA A 72 5.07 -13.61 0.91
C ALA A 72 5.88 -12.58 0.10
N ILE A 73 5.69 -11.28 0.36
CA ILE A 73 6.52 -10.19 -0.19
C ILE A 73 7.93 -10.27 0.40
N ALA A 74 8.06 -10.46 1.72
CA ALA A 74 9.33 -10.64 2.40
C ALA A 74 10.11 -11.82 1.80
N GLU A 75 9.47 -12.97 1.60
CA GLU A 75 10.07 -14.15 0.97
C GLU A 75 10.52 -13.87 -0.48
N ALA A 76 9.73 -13.13 -1.26
CA ALA A 76 10.05 -12.78 -2.63
C ALA A 76 11.24 -11.80 -2.74
N LEU A 77 11.42 -10.92 -1.75
CA LEU A 77 12.56 -10.01 -1.63
C LEU A 77 13.82 -10.73 -1.14
N ALA A 78 13.67 -11.61 -0.14
CA ALA A 78 14.75 -12.46 0.37
C ALA A 78 15.42 -13.31 -0.73
N LYS A 79 14.63 -13.88 -1.63
CA LYS A 79 15.12 -14.58 -2.83
C LYS A 79 15.97 -13.69 -3.74
N ARG A 80 15.75 -12.38 -3.71
CA ARG A 80 16.49 -11.37 -4.49
C ARG A 80 17.62 -10.75 -3.70
N LYS A 81 17.97 -11.38 -2.55
CA LYS A 81 19.07 -10.93 -1.67
C LYS A 81 18.87 -9.55 -1.06
N PHE A 82 17.63 -9.13 -0.87
CA PHE A 82 17.36 -8.01 0.01
C PHE A 82 17.48 -8.46 1.46
N ASN A 83 18.16 -7.70 2.28
CA ASN A 83 17.99 -7.72 3.72
C ASN A 83 16.63 -7.13 4.09
N LEU A 84 16.05 -7.53 5.20
CA LEU A 84 14.68 -7.20 5.52
C LEU A 84 14.55 -6.53 6.89
N ILE A 85 13.60 -5.59 6.99
CA ILE A 85 13.09 -5.08 8.25
C ILE A 85 11.62 -5.45 8.31
N LEU A 86 11.26 -6.37 9.21
CA LEU A 86 9.89 -6.83 9.36
C LEU A 86 9.23 -6.13 10.54
N ILE A 87 8.09 -5.49 10.29
CA ILE A 87 7.33 -4.80 11.33
C ILE A 87 5.99 -5.50 11.53
N ALA A 88 5.65 -5.82 12.78
CA ALA A 88 4.35 -6.36 13.19
C ALA A 88 4.14 -6.19 14.69
N ARG A 89 2.90 -6.47 15.16
CA ARG A 89 2.52 -6.31 16.57
C ARG A 89 2.96 -7.46 17.48
N HIS A 90 3.15 -8.65 16.92
CA HIS A 90 3.40 -9.87 17.68
C HIS A 90 4.83 -10.36 17.49
N SER A 91 5.62 -10.33 18.56
CA SER A 91 7.04 -10.74 18.57
C SER A 91 7.23 -12.18 18.08
N ASP A 92 6.42 -13.13 18.55
CA ASP A 92 6.58 -14.56 18.20
C ASP A 92 6.48 -14.78 16.68
N SER A 93 5.54 -14.08 16.03
CA SER A 93 5.38 -14.20 14.59
C SER A 93 6.50 -13.53 13.81
N LEU A 94 7.11 -12.48 14.36
CA LEU A 94 8.29 -11.83 13.79
C LEU A 94 9.51 -12.72 13.91
N ILE A 95 9.76 -13.29 15.09
CA ILE A 95 10.88 -14.22 15.35
C ILE A 95 10.78 -15.44 14.44
N ALA A 96 9.58 -16.05 14.35
CA ALA A 96 9.39 -17.20 13.47
C ALA A 96 9.63 -16.86 11.99
N ALA A 97 9.19 -15.68 11.54
CA ALA A 97 9.42 -15.21 10.17
C ALA A 97 10.90 -14.94 9.91
N LYS A 98 11.60 -14.25 10.83
CA LYS A 98 13.03 -13.97 10.78
C LYS A 98 13.82 -15.26 10.62
N ASN A 99 13.68 -16.19 11.58
CA ASN A 99 14.45 -17.45 11.59
C ASN A 99 14.26 -18.24 10.28
N LYS A 100 13.03 -18.29 9.77
CA LYS A 100 12.72 -19.00 8.53
C LYS A 100 13.33 -18.32 7.28
N LEU A 101 13.37 -16.99 7.24
CA LEU A 101 13.91 -16.26 6.11
C LEU A 101 15.44 -16.28 6.10
N GLU A 102 16.07 -16.05 7.25
CA GLU A 102 17.54 -16.08 7.39
C GLU A 102 18.08 -17.46 7.06
N SER A 103 17.52 -18.53 7.66
CA SER A 103 17.96 -19.91 7.42
C SER A 103 17.84 -20.35 5.96
N LYS A 104 16.80 -19.85 5.25
CA LYS A 104 16.51 -20.29 3.88
C LYS A 104 17.23 -19.48 2.81
N TYR A 105 17.46 -18.20 3.04
CA TYR A 105 17.90 -17.29 1.97
C TYR A 105 19.27 -16.67 2.20
N ASN A 106 19.90 -16.91 3.36
CA ASN A 106 21.18 -16.31 3.74
C ASN A 106 21.18 -14.80 3.53
N ILE A 107 20.32 -14.11 4.26
CA ILE A 107 20.12 -12.66 4.33
C ILE A 107 20.04 -12.25 5.80
N HIS A 108 20.17 -10.97 6.08
CA HIS A 108 19.93 -10.42 7.41
C HIS A 108 18.49 -9.94 7.56
N VAL A 109 17.85 -10.23 8.71
CA VAL A 109 16.47 -9.79 9.00
C VAL A 109 16.41 -9.10 10.35
N GLU A 110 16.12 -7.82 10.33
CA GLU A 110 15.73 -7.04 11.52
C GLU A 110 14.24 -7.19 11.79
N ILE A 111 13.87 -7.17 13.06
CA ILE A 111 12.47 -7.22 13.49
C ILE A 111 12.14 -6.06 14.40
N LEU A 112 11.05 -5.37 14.13
CA LEU A 112 10.56 -4.27 14.95
C LEU A 112 9.13 -4.55 15.38
N GLN A 113 8.92 -4.62 16.69
CA GLN A 113 7.59 -4.84 17.25
C GLN A 113 6.87 -3.50 17.43
N TYR A 114 5.96 -3.17 16.50
CA TYR A 114 5.17 -1.94 16.56
C TYR A 114 3.70 -2.20 16.24
N ASP A 115 2.83 -1.45 16.92
CA ASP A 115 1.46 -1.24 16.48
C ASP A 115 1.42 0.01 15.58
N LEU A 116 1.30 -0.24 14.29
CA LEU A 116 1.31 0.80 13.26
C LEU A 116 0.06 1.71 13.27
N SER A 117 -0.93 1.44 14.12
CA SER A 117 -2.05 2.36 14.37
C SER A 117 -1.71 3.47 15.37
N LYS A 118 -0.52 3.44 15.96
CA LYS A 118 -0.02 4.48 16.87
C LYS A 118 0.64 5.59 16.08
N LYS A 119 0.36 6.85 16.46
CA LYS A 119 0.83 8.05 15.75
C LYS A 119 2.36 8.15 15.69
N GLU A 120 3.01 7.73 16.76
CA GLU A 120 4.46 7.84 16.92
C GLU A 120 5.23 6.79 16.10
N ALA A 121 4.57 5.67 15.75
CA ALA A 121 5.21 4.49 15.16
C ALA A 121 6.03 4.82 13.90
N ALA A 122 5.50 5.65 13.00
CA ALA A 122 6.18 5.98 11.75
C ALA A 122 7.46 6.78 11.99
N THR A 123 7.44 7.74 12.93
CA THR A 123 8.60 8.56 13.31
C THR A 123 9.65 7.72 14.01
N GLU A 124 9.28 6.91 14.98
CA GLU A 124 10.21 6.04 15.72
C GLU A 124 10.89 5.03 14.78
N ILE A 125 10.15 4.45 13.83
CA ILE A 125 10.71 3.55 12.82
C ILE A 125 11.71 4.28 11.92
N ALA A 126 11.37 5.50 11.48
CA ALA A 126 12.27 6.28 10.63
C ALA A 126 13.55 6.70 11.37
N THR A 127 13.43 7.11 12.63
CA THR A 127 14.57 7.42 13.52
C THR A 127 15.46 6.19 13.66
N TRP A 128 14.90 5.03 14.01
CA TRP A 128 15.65 3.77 14.11
C TRP A 128 16.39 3.43 12.81
N CYS A 129 15.73 3.55 11.65
CA CYS A 129 16.37 3.30 10.36
C CYS A 129 17.53 4.27 10.09
N THR A 130 17.40 5.52 10.50
CA THR A 130 18.45 6.57 10.33
C THR A 130 19.64 6.28 11.23
N GLU A 131 19.42 6.00 12.51
CA GLU A 131 20.47 5.69 13.49
C GLU A 131 21.27 4.43 13.09
N LYS A 132 20.60 3.43 12.51
CA LYS A 132 21.22 2.21 11.98
C LYS A 132 21.87 2.40 10.61
N ASN A 133 21.81 3.59 10.02
CA ASN A 133 22.32 3.86 8.66
C ASN A 133 21.80 2.85 7.63
N ILE A 134 20.52 2.52 7.67
CA ILE A 134 19.90 1.53 6.80
C ILE A 134 19.96 1.98 5.31
N TYR A 135 20.52 1.13 4.45
CA TYR A 135 20.46 1.31 3.00
C TYR A 135 19.09 0.88 2.47
N LEU A 136 18.06 1.74 2.73
CA LEU A 136 16.66 1.44 2.41
C LEU A 136 16.38 1.63 0.93
N LYS A 137 16.11 0.55 0.20
CA LYS A 137 15.79 0.55 -1.23
C LYS A 137 14.30 0.33 -1.50
N MET A 138 13.57 -0.27 -0.56
CA MET A 138 12.15 -0.53 -0.76
C MET A 138 11.36 -0.40 0.54
N LEU A 139 10.25 0.34 0.48
CA LEU A 139 9.21 0.39 1.51
C LEU A 139 8.00 -0.39 1.02
N CYS A 140 7.51 -1.37 1.80
CA CYS A 140 6.30 -2.13 1.54
C CYS A 140 5.26 -1.87 2.63
N ASN A 141 4.25 -1.06 2.35
CA ASN A 141 3.13 -0.79 3.24
C ASN A 141 2.05 -1.86 3.05
N VAL A 142 2.10 -2.92 3.86
CA VAL A 142 1.24 -4.10 3.75
C VAL A 142 0.24 -4.19 4.89
N ALA A 143 0.56 -3.61 6.05
CA ALA A 143 -0.31 -3.63 7.22
C ALA A 143 -1.70 -3.13 6.86
N GLY A 144 -2.70 -3.78 7.43
CA GLY A 144 -4.09 -3.41 7.21
C GLY A 144 -5.05 -4.37 7.86
N PHE A 145 -6.22 -3.85 8.19
CA PHE A 145 -7.32 -4.57 8.80
C PHE A 145 -8.51 -4.60 7.85
N GLY A 146 -8.98 -5.81 7.50
CA GLY A 146 -10.04 -6.01 6.50
C GLY A 146 -11.45 -5.80 7.00
N GLY A 147 -11.70 -5.87 8.30
CA GLY A 147 -13.00 -5.73 8.95
C GLY A 147 -14.18 -6.32 8.14
N THR A 148 -15.02 -7.12 8.76
CA THR A 148 -16.23 -7.66 8.12
C THR A 148 -17.52 -7.16 8.76
N LYS A 149 -17.42 -6.21 9.67
CA LYS A 149 -18.58 -5.70 10.39
C LYS A 149 -19.30 -4.66 9.52
N ASP A 150 -20.62 -4.73 9.55
CA ASP A 150 -21.48 -3.69 9.00
C ASP A 150 -21.13 -2.35 9.67
N TYR A 151 -21.08 -1.29 8.86
CA TYR A 151 -20.83 0.06 9.34
C TYR A 151 -21.77 0.47 10.46
N LEU A 152 -23.05 0.08 10.37
CA LEU A 152 -24.06 0.41 11.35
C LEU A 152 -23.82 -0.22 12.73
N THR A 153 -22.93 -1.22 12.81
CA THR A 153 -22.55 -1.92 14.05
C THR A 153 -21.12 -1.64 14.48
N LEU A 154 -20.37 -0.80 13.74
CA LEU A 154 -19.00 -0.44 14.07
C LEU A 154 -18.97 0.52 15.26
N SER A 155 -18.11 0.23 16.25
CA SER A 155 -17.78 1.22 17.27
C SER A 155 -16.87 2.32 16.67
N PRO A 156 -16.93 3.56 17.21
CA PRO A 156 -16.02 4.63 16.81
C PRO A 156 -14.54 4.25 16.88
N ASP A 157 -14.16 3.45 17.89
CA ASP A 157 -12.77 2.99 18.06
C ASP A 157 -12.36 2.00 16.98
N SER A 158 -13.25 1.09 16.56
CA SER A 158 -12.99 0.17 15.45
C SER A 158 -12.83 0.93 14.12
N LEU A 159 -13.61 2.01 13.95
CA LEU A 159 -13.51 2.88 12.79
C LEU A 159 -12.17 3.61 12.77
N ARG A 160 -11.80 4.28 13.89
CA ARG A 160 -10.50 4.95 14.03
C ARG A 160 -9.35 3.99 13.76
N TYR A 161 -9.34 2.86 14.43
CA TYR A 161 -8.30 1.83 14.24
C TYR A 161 -8.15 1.41 12.77
N MET A 162 -9.26 1.28 12.02
CA MET A 162 -9.20 0.94 10.60
C MET A 162 -8.59 2.09 9.77
N VAL A 163 -8.91 3.34 10.08
CA VAL A 163 -8.34 4.52 9.41
C VAL A 163 -6.86 4.63 9.73
N ASP A 164 -6.50 4.58 11.00
CA ASP A 164 -5.12 4.72 11.47
C ASP A 164 -4.22 3.62 10.88
N LEU A 165 -4.67 2.38 10.90
CA LEU A 165 -3.87 1.27 10.38
C LEU A 165 -3.84 1.18 8.86
N ASN A 166 -4.96 1.45 8.16
CA ASN A 166 -5.04 1.23 6.71
C ASN A 166 -4.61 2.44 5.88
N ILE A 167 -4.79 3.65 6.40
CA ILE A 167 -4.52 4.91 5.68
C ILE A 167 -3.34 5.62 6.30
N GLU A 168 -3.47 6.02 7.57
CA GLU A 168 -2.52 6.91 8.23
C GLU A 168 -1.15 6.25 8.30
N SER A 169 -1.04 4.98 8.74
CA SER A 169 0.24 4.28 8.82
C SER A 169 0.95 4.19 7.46
N CYS A 170 0.20 3.96 6.37
CA CYS A 170 0.75 3.89 5.01
C CYS A 170 1.29 5.25 4.55
N MET A 171 0.55 6.33 4.83
CA MET A 171 0.94 7.69 4.42
C MET A 171 2.09 8.21 5.27
N SER A 172 2.02 8.04 6.59
CA SER A 172 3.05 8.49 7.53
C SER A 172 4.38 7.77 7.31
N LEU A 173 4.40 6.44 7.16
CA LEU A 173 5.63 5.71 6.82
C LEU A 173 6.20 6.14 5.47
N SER A 174 5.35 6.41 4.47
CA SER A 174 5.82 6.90 3.17
C SER A 174 6.45 8.30 3.27
N LEU A 175 5.93 9.15 4.16
CA LEU A 175 6.45 10.50 4.40
C LEU A 175 7.73 10.47 5.22
N THR A 176 7.74 9.80 6.36
CA THR A 176 8.88 9.82 7.30
C THR A 176 10.11 9.08 6.78
N LEU A 177 9.93 8.04 5.95
CA LEU A 177 11.03 7.30 5.32
C LEU A 177 11.45 7.89 3.95
N LEU A 178 10.76 8.93 3.47
CA LEU A 178 11.08 9.55 2.18
C LEU A 178 12.53 10.04 2.08
N PRO A 179 13.12 10.70 3.08
CA PRO A 179 14.52 11.14 3.01
C PRO A 179 15.49 9.98 2.80
N LEU A 180 15.27 8.83 3.46
CA LEU A 180 16.11 7.64 3.28
C LEU A 180 15.93 7.02 1.89
N LEU A 181 14.71 7.00 1.36
CA LEU A 181 14.43 6.52 0.01
C LEU A 181 15.03 7.43 -1.06
N GLU A 182 15.02 8.75 -0.86
CA GLU A 182 15.66 9.73 -1.75
C GLU A 182 17.19 9.56 -1.75
N LYS A 183 17.80 9.52 -0.58
CA LYS A 183 19.25 9.30 -0.43
C LYS A 183 19.72 8.03 -1.15
N ASN A 184 18.86 7.02 -1.19
CA ASN A 184 19.17 5.72 -1.75
C ASN A 184 18.49 5.46 -3.12
N ALA A 185 18.11 6.50 -3.85
CA ALA A 185 17.49 6.33 -5.18
C ALA A 185 18.46 5.65 -6.19
N PRO A 186 17.97 4.88 -7.18
CA PRO A 186 16.57 4.54 -7.40
C PRO A 186 15.99 3.65 -6.30
N SER A 187 14.80 3.99 -5.82
CA SER A 187 14.13 3.27 -4.73
C SER A 187 12.64 3.05 -5.03
N TYR A 188 11.96 2.29 -4.16
CA TYR A 188 10.63 1.79 -4.45
C TYR A 188 9.70 1.93 -3.24
N ILE A 189 8.44 2.28 -3.49
CA ILE A 189 7.35 2.19 -2.53
C ILE A 189 6.30 1.24 -3.09
N LEU A 190 5.92 0.23 -2.31
CA LEU A 190 4.85 -0.71 -2.63
C LEU A 190 3.74 -0.59 -1.59
N ASN A 191 2.63 0.01 -1.96
CA ASN A 191 1.45 0.10 -1.11
C ASN A 191 0.48 -1.05 -1.40
N VAL A 192 -0.13 -1.62 -0.36
CA VAL A 192 -1.11 -2.69 -0.54
C VAL A 192 -2.53 -2.14 -0.42
N GLY A 193 -3.12 -1.90 -1.58
CA GLY A 193 -4.53 -1.62 -1.77
C GLY A 193 -5.38 -2.90 -1.72
N SER A 194 -6.40 -2.94 -2.55
CA SER A 194 -7.28 -4.10 -2.76
C SER A 194 -8.10 -3.86 -4.04
N MET A 195 -8.66 -4.91 -4.65
CA MET A 195 -9.73 -4.76 -5.62
C MET A 195 -10.95 -4.03 -5.05
N ALA A 196 -11.19 -4.14 -3.74
CA ALA A 196 -12.19 -3.38 -3.01
C ALA A 196 -11.96 -1.85 -3.10
N GLY A 197 -10.74 -1.39 -3.35
CA GLY A 197 -10.44 0.03 -3.56
C GLY A 197 -10.98 0.60 -4.88
N PHE A 198 -11.48 -0.24 -5.78
CA PHE A 198 -12.12 0.19 -7.03
C PHE A 198 -13.65 0.17 -6.97
N ALA A 199 -14.22 -0.43 -5.93
CA ALA A 199 -15.65 -0.69 -5.82
C ALA A 199 -16.24 -0.18 -4.51
N PRO A 200 -17.38 0.54 -4.52
CA PRO A 200 -18.15 0.80 -3.31
C PRO A 200 -18.91 -0.47 -2.91
N ILE A 201 -18.37 -1.20 -1.91
CA ILE A 201 -18.94 -2.47 -1.43
C ILE A 201 -19.77 -2.22 -0.18
N PRO A 202 -21.12 -2.39 -0.18
CA PRO A 202 -21.99 -2.06 0.95
C PRO A 202 -21.57 -2.71 2.26
N VAL A 203 -21.41 -4.03 2.27
CA VAL A 203 -21.03 -4.82 3.45
C VAL A 203 -19.57 -4.63 3.90
N LYS A 204 -18.77 -3.85 3.17
CA LYS A 204 -17.37 -3.53 3.45
C LYS A 204 -17.06 -2.07 3.16
N ASN A 205 -18.04 -1.18 3.36
CA ASN A 205 -17.94 0.22 2.94
C ASN A 205 -16.69 0.93 3.51
N MET A 206 -16.44 0.84 4.81
CA MET A 206 -15.25 1.43 5.44
C MET A 206 -13.95 0.83 4.90
N TYR A 207 -13.88 -0.49 4.77
CA TYR A 207 -12.70 -1.14 4.20
C TYR A 207 -12.45 -0.69 2.74
N SER A 208 -13.50 -0.68 1.90
CA SER A 208 -13.37 -0.22 0.51
C SER A 208 -12.97 1.25 0.42
N ALA A 209 -13.49 2.11 1.32
CA ALA A 209 -13.11 3.50 1.40
C ALA A 209 -11.61 3.67 1.76
N THR A 210 -11.13 2.95 2.79
CA THR A 210 -9.70 3.00 3.16
C THR A 210 -8.79 2.50 2.03
N LYS A 211 -9.19 1.45 1.33
CA LYS A 211 -8.40 0.91 0.21
C LYS A 211 -8.47 1.78 -1.05
N SER A 212 -9.57 2.53 -1.25
CA SER A 212 -9.64 3.58 -2.27
C SER A 212 -8.65 4.71 -1.96
N ALA A 213 -8.59 5.16 -0.69
CA ALA A 213 -7.63 6.18 -0.26
C ALA A 213 -6.18 5.78 -0.58
N VAL A 214 -5.78 4.54 -0.25
CA VAL A 214 -4.44 4.02 -0.57
C VAL A 214 -4.18 3.96 -2.07
N VAL A 215 -5.18 3.59 -2.88
CA VAL A 215 -5.05 3.56 -4.35
C VAL A 215 -4.81 4.97 -4.89
N PHE A 216 -5.66 5.94 -4.54
CA PHE A 216 -5.54 7.32 -5.04
C PHE A 216 -4.26 7.99 -4.54
N PHE A 217 -3.90 7.80 -3.27
CA PHE A 217 -2.63 8.26 -2.71
C PHE A 217 -1.44 7.75 -3.53
N SER A 218 -1.44 6.45 -3.87
CA SER A 218 -0.34 5.85 -4.63
C SER A 218 -0.21 6.42 -6.04
N TYR A 219 -1.33 6.74 -6.70
CA TYR A 219 -1.30 7.41 -8.01
C TYR A 219 -0.67 8.80 -7.92
N SER A 220 -1.11 9.61 -6.97
CA SER A 220 -0.63 10.99 -6.80
C SER A 220 0.83 11.01 -6.34
N LEU A 221 1.18 10.19 -5.35
CA LEU A 221 2.55 10.09 -4.84
C LEU A 221 3.53 9.66 -5.92
N ARG A 222 3.13 8.72 -6.81
CA ARG A 222 3.95 8.32 -7.95
C ARG A 222 4.35 9.49 -8.83
N TYR A 223 3.43 10.41 -9.09
CA TYR A 223 3.68 11.58 -9.91
C TYR A 223 4.62 12.55 -9.21
N GLN A 224 4.38 12.82 -7.92
CA GLN A 224 5.20 13.73 -7.12
C GLN A 224 6.66 13.25 -6.96
N LEU A 225 6.88 11.93 -6.89
CA LEU A 225 8.21 11.36 -6.65
C LEU A 225 8.95 10.98 -7.93
N LYS A 226 8.42 11.32 -9.10
CA LYS A 226 9.02 10.95 -10.38
C LYS A 226 10.44 11.50 -10.54
N GLU A 227 10.62 12.78 -10.28
CA GLU A 227 11.92 13.48 -10.42
C GLU A 227 12.93 13.06 -9.32
N LYS A 228 12.45 12.49 -8.22
CA LYS A 228 13.27 11.93 -7.13
C LYS A 228 13.74 10.50 -7.42
N ASN A 229 13.42 9.95 -8.59
CA ASN A 229 13.72 8.57 -9.00
C ASN A 229 13.21 7.52 -8.00
N ILE A 230 12.05 7.80 -7.37
CA ILE A 230 11.34 6.88 -6.47
C ILE A 230 10.11 6.35 -7.18
N SER A 231 10.03 5.04 -7.34
CA SER A 231 8.93 4.40 -8.05
C SER A 231 7.85 3.92 -7.08
N VAL A 232 6.64 4.45 -7.18
CA VAL A 232 5.50 4.01 -6.37
C VAL A 232 4.67 2.99 -7.13
N SER A 233 4.28 1.91 -6.46
CA SER A 233 3.38 0.86 -6.95
C SER A 233 2.25 0.62 -5.96
N VAL A 234 1.06 0.27 -6.45
CA VAL A 234 -0.05 -0.19 -5.61
C VAL A 234 -0.47 -1.59 -6.01
N LEU A 235 -0.39 -2.52 -5.08
CA LEU A 235 -0.86 -3.90 -5.21
C LEU A 235 -2.35 -3.96 -4.87
N CYS A 236 -3.18 -4.36 -5.81
CA CYS A 236 -4.63 -4.51 -5.64
C CYS A 236 -5.03 -5.97 -5.84
N PRO A 237 -4.84 -6.85 -4.85
CA PRO A 237 -5.20 -8.24 -4.97
C PRO A 237 -6.72 -8.43 -4.92
N GLY A 238 -7.21 -9.48 -5.60
CA GLY A 238 -8.50 -10.10 -5.34
C GLY A 238 -8.44 -10.96 -4.08
N PRO A 239 -9.27 -12.01 -3.96
CA PRO A 239 -9.23 -12.93 -2.83
C PRO A 239 -7.86 -13.60 -2.70
N VAL A 240 -7.28 -13.57 -1.49
CA VAL A 240 -6.03 -14.25 -1.15
C VAL A 240 -6.25 -15.08 0.10
N TYR A 241 -6.16 -16.39 -0.03
CA TYR A 241 -6.43 -17.32 1.07
C TYR A 241 -5.26 -17.36 2.05
N THR A 242 -5.15 -16.33 2.88
CA THR A 242 -4.14 -16.22 3.94
C THR A 242 -4.56 -16.91 5.23
N LYS A 243 -5.87 -17.21 5.36
CA LYS A 243 -6.49 -17.88 6.49
C LYS A 243 -7.66 -18.75 6.00
N PRO A 244 -8.00 -19.87 6.70
CA PRO A 244 -9.13 -20.73 6.35
C PRO A 244 -10.47 -19.98 6.27
N GLU A 245 -10.69 -19.01 7.19
CA GLU A 245 -11.94 -18.25 7.27
C GLU A 245 -12.16 -17.39 6.01
N ILE A 246 -11.09 -16.83 5.44
CA ILE A 246 -11.17 -16.05 4.19
C ILE A 246 -11.59 -16.94 3.03
N LYS A 247 -11.09 -18.18 2.98
CA LYS A 247 -11.48 -19.15 1.96
C LYS A 247 -12.95 -19.51 2.09
N ALA A 248 -13.43 -19.79 3.31
CA ALA A 248 -14.83 -20.13 3.57
C ALA A 248 -15.78 -18.99 3.20
N ASP A 249 -15.49 -17.75 3.63
CA ASP A 249 -16.28 -16.54 3.30
C ASP A 249 -16.31 -16.28 1.78
N THR A 250 -15.16 -16.38 1.12
CA THR A 250 -15.06 -16.18 -0.34
C THR A 250 -15.88 -17.23 -1.08
N LYS A 251 -15.80 -18.50 -0.67
CA LYS A 251 -16.57 -19.59 -1.29
C LYS A 251 -18.08 -19.43 -1.06
N LYS A 252 -18.48 -18.98 0.12
CA LYS A 252 -19.88 -18.68 0.43
C LYS A 252 -20.45 -17.57 -0.47
N LYS A 253 -19.68 -16.49 -0.70
CA LYS A 253 -20.15 -15.28 -1.44
C LYS A 253 -20.00 -15.39 -2.94
N LEU A 254 -18.95 -16.01 -3.45
CA LEU A 254 -18.61 -16.02 -4.87
C LEU A 254 -18.61 -17.44 -5.48
N GLY A 255 -18.88 -18.48 -4.68
CA GLY A 255 -18.89 -19.87 -5.15
C GLY A 255 -17.59 -20.25 -5.88
N TRP A 256 -17.73 -20.97 -7.00
CA TRP A 256 -16.60 -21.37 -7.83
C TRP A 256 -15.80 -20.19 -8.43
N LEU A 257 -16.46 -19.05 -8.66
CA LEU A 257 -15.82 -17.85 -9.19
C LEU A 257 -14.77 -17.31 -8.21
N GLY A 258 -15.06 -17.38 -6.91
CA GLY A 258 -14.12 -17.00 -5.86
C GLY A 258 -12.83 -17.82 -5.90
N ASP A 259 -12.94 -19.13 -6.13
CA ASP A 259 -11.77 -20.01 -6.26
C ASP A 259 -10.95 -19.69 -7.52
N GLN A 260 -11.59 -19.35 -8.64
CA GLN A 260 -10.90 -18.92 -9.88
C GLN A 260 -10.21 -17.57 -9.75
N MET A 261 -10.76 -16.67 -8.94
CA MET A 261 -10.18 -15.36 -8.65
C MET A 261 -9.06 -15.43 -7.61
N ALA A 262 -9.05 -16.45 -6.76
CA ALA A 262 -8.09 -16.57 -5.67
C ALA A 262 -6.68 -16.81 -6.19
N VAL A 263 -5.73 -16.06 -5.63
CA VAL A 263 -4.30 -16.21 -5.91
C VAL A 263 -3.58 -16.57 -4.63
N SER A 264 -2.68 -17.56 -4.66
CA SER A 264 -1.93 -17.94 -3.47
C SER A 264 -1.05 -16.79 -2.95
N PRO A 265 -0.86 -16.65 -1.62
CA PRO A 265 -0.03 -15.61 -1.04
C PRO A 265 1.37 -15.56 -1.67
N LYS A 266 2.02 -16.71 -1.87
CA LYS A 266 3.34 -16.84 -2.49
C LYS A 266 3.35 -16.22 -3.89
N ARG A 267 2.38 -16.54 -4.74
CA ARG A 267 2.27 -15.98 -6.10
C ARG A 267 1.98 -14.49 -6.08
N VAL A 268 1.18 -14.01 -5.13
CA VAL A 268 0.92 -12.58 -4.93
C VAL A 268 2.22 -11.84 -4.60
N GLY A 269 3.02 -12.34 -3.64
CA GLY A 269 4.30 -11.75 -3.26
C GLY A 269 5.29 -11.69 -4.42
N GLU A 270 5.45 -12.78 -5.16
CA GLU A 270 6.34 -12.84 -6.34
C GLU A 270 5.92 -11.82 -7.43
N ILE A 271 4.63 -11.75 -7.74
CA ILE A 271 4.11 -10.79 -8.73
C ILE A 271 4.28 -9.36 -8.23
N ALA A 272 4.00 -9.10 -6.96
CA ALA A 272 4.10 -7.79 -6.35
C ALA A 272 5.54 -7.26 -6.45
N VAL A 273 6.52 -8.01 -5.96
CA VAL A 273 7.92 -7.60 -5.98
C VAL A 273 8.43 -7.42 -7.40
N ARG A 274 8.23 -8.42 -8.27
CA ARG A 274 8.68 -8.32 -9.66
C ARG A 274 8.09 -7.08 -10.36
N LYS A 275 6.78 -6.86 -10.24
CA LYS A 275 6.12 -5.73 -10.91
C LYS A 275 6.47 -4.37 -10.30
N THR A 276 6.79 -4.31 -9.01
CA THR A 276 7.31 -3.10 -8.36
C THR A 276 8.70 -2.76 -8.92
N LEU A 277 9.59 -3.74 -9.03
CA LEU A 277 10.90 -3.57 -9.63
C LEU A 277 10.80 -3.20 -11.14
N ASP A 278 9.81 -3.73 -11.86
CA ASP A 278 9.44 -3.32 -13.22
C ASP A 278 8.78 -1.92 -13.27
N LYS A 279 8.72 -1.20 -12.16
CA LYS A 279 8.13 0.15 -12.03
C LYS A 279 6.66 0.23 -12.49
N LYS A 280 5.85 -0.82 -12.34
CA LYS A 280 4.42 -0.82 -12.67
C LYS A 280 3.62 -0.14 -11.56
N LEU A 281 2.79 0.86 -11.93
CA LEU A 281 1.99 1.61 -10.95
C LEU A 281 0.92 0.72 -10.31
N VAL A 282 0.09 0.06 -11.10
CA VAL A 282 -1.00 -0.80 -10.59
C VAL A 282 -0.69 -2.26 -10.84
N ILE A 283 -0.72 -3.05 -9.77
CA ILE A 283 -0.41 -4.48 -9.80
C ILE A 283 -1.65 -5.26 -9.36
N ILE A 284 -2.26 -5.99 -10.30
CA ILE A 284 -3.43 -6.85 -10.03
C ILE A 284 -3.04 -8.29 -10.35
N PRO A 285 -2.85 -9.15 -9.31
CA PRO A 285 -2.56 -10.56 -9.52
C PRO A 285 -3.77 -11.33 -10.05
N GLY A 286 -3.56 -12.19 -11.04
CA GLY A 286 -4.60 -13.00 -11.66
C GLY A 286 -5.26 -12.31 -12.87
N THR A 287 -5.46 -13.08 -13.96
CA THR A 287 -6.02 -12.55 -15.20
C THR A 287 -7.49 -12.16 -15.02
N LEU A 288 -8.28 -13.03 -14.36
CA LEU A 288 -9.68 -12.75 -14.09
C LEU A 288 -9.87 -11.51 -13.21
N ASN A 289 -9.01 -11.31 -12.21
CA ASN A 289 -9.01 -10.10 -11.38
C ASN A 289 -8.76 -8.83 -12.18
N LYS A 290 -7.88 -8.88 -13.21
CA LYS A 290 -7.64 -7.73 -14.10
C LYS A 290 -8.87 -7.37 -14.92
N VAL A 291 -9.53 -8.39 -15.49
CA VAL A 291 -10.78 -8.21 -16.25
C VAL A 291 -11.86 -7.60 -15.34
N MET A 292 -12.06 -8.17 -14.15
CA MET A 292 -13.03 -7.65 -13.17
C MET A 292 -12.71 -6.23 -12.73
N ALA A 293 -11.45 -5.91 -12.49
CA ALA A 293 -11.03 -4.55 -12.14
C ALA A 293 -11.31 -3.54 -13.27
N PHE A 294 -11.14 -3.94 -14.52
CA PHE A 294 -11.49 -3.13 -15.67
C PHE A 294 -13.01 -2.90 -15.73
N VAL A 295 -13.80 -3.94 -15.64
CA VAL A 295 -15.27 -3.88 -15.66
C VAL A 295 -15.80 -2.96 -14.55
N ILE A 296 -15.33 -3.15 -13.31
CA ILE A 296 -15.73 -2.32 -12.14
C ILE A 296 -15.42 -0.84 -12.36
N ARG A 297 -14.32 -0.50 -13.02
CA ARG A 297 -13.93 0.89 -13.27
C ARG A 297 -14.77 1.57 -14.35
N VAL A 298 -15.23 0.81 -15.33
CA VAL A 298 -16.01 1.34 -16.47
C VAL A 298 -17.49 1.44 -16.15
N LEU A 299 -18.02 0.54 -15.33
CA LEU A 299 -19.44 0.53 -14.96
C LEU A 299 -19.82 1.76 -14.11
N PRO A 300 -21.04 2.30 -14.31
CA PRO A 300 -21.62 3.30 -13.42
C PRO A 300 -21.63 2.81 -11.96
N ARG A 301 -21.20 3.66 -11.02
CA ARG A 301 -21.06 3.28 -9.60
C ARG A 301 -22.32 2.67 -8.99
N ARG A 302 -23.49 3.17 -9.34
CA ARG A 302 -24.79 2.61 -8.89
C ARG A 302 -24.98 1.14 -9.26
N TRP A 303 -24.47 0.70 -10.42
CA TRP A 303 -24.58 -0.69 -10.87
C TRP A 303 -23.58 -1.57 -10.14
N VAL A 304 -22.39 -1.03 -9.86
CA VAL A 304 -21.39 -1.74 -9.05
C VAL A 304 -21.91 -1.97 -7.63
N VAL A 305 -22.52 -0.96 -7.00
CA VAL A 305 -23.16 -1.09 -5.67
C VAL A 305 -24.23 -2.17 -5.69
N ALA A 306 -25.19 -2.08 -6.64
CA ALA A 306 -26.29 -3.06 -6.76
C ALA A 306 -25.79 -4.50 -7.00
N LEU A 307 -24.69 -4.66 -7.75
CA LEU A 307 -24.06 -5.96 -7.95
C LEU A 307 -23.49 -6.54 -6.66
N TYR A 308 -22.74 -5.73 -5.90
CA TYR A 308 -22.13 -6.17 -4.65
C TYR A 308 -23.16 -6.35 -3.53
N ASP A 309 -24.25 -5.60 -3.53
CA ASP A 309 -25.37 -5.78 -2.61
C ASP A 309 -26.00 -7.18 -2.78
N LYS A 310 -26.28 -7.55 -4.03
CA LYS A 310 -26.81 -8.91 -4.36
C LYS A 310 -25.84 -10.06 -4.03
N LEU A 311 -24.53 -9.79 -4.04
CA LEU A 311 -23.50 -10.80 -3.74
C LEU A 311 -23.16 -10.86 -2.25
N GLY A 312 -23.51 -9.87 -1.48
CA GLY A 312 -23.15 -9.72 -0.06
C GLY A 312 -24.30 -9.91 0.92
N GLY A 313 -25.55 -9.95 0.42
CA GLY A 313 -26.76 -10.22 1.19
C GLY A 313 -26.91 -11.66 1.62
#